data_44d3147d094288de13b8c19b20fde6a2
#
_entry.id   44d3147d094288de13b8c19b20fde6a2
#
_cell.length_a   1.000
_cell.length_b   1.000
_cell.length_c   1.000
_cell.angle_alpha   90.00
_cell.angle_beta   90.00
_cell.angle_gamma   90.00
#
_symmetry.space_group_name_H-M   'P 1'
#
loop_
_entity.id
_entity.type
_entity.pdbx_description
1 polymer ?
#
loop_
_entity_poly.entity_id
_entity_poly.type
_entity_poly.pdbx_seq_one_letter_code
_entity_poly.pdbx_strand_id
1 'polypeptide(L)'
;MIADRPIIGIFFIVGFCIFAPMGDAAAKAISLATPMMMILLFRYSMQFALPIPIILATGKQIAMSKRVLRIIIVRSVIHIAGVTAMYVALRYLPLADALAIAFVYPFIMLVMGWMFLGEQVGIRRITACAIGFAGTLMIIQPSFAAVGAPALLPVLVAFLFATLVLLTRQIAKEYDPVCLQTVSGLTSTVLLMAAWAVFYSFGFADLQIVPVGGNILMKLCLVGLFGTLSHLCMNYAVRFAPSATLAPMQYIELPVATTIGLVVFDELPNMLATIGISISVGAGLAMLFFEHRAAQRQTAAE
;
A
#
# COMPACT_ATOMS: atom_id res chain seq x y z
N MET A 1 23.31 4.33 -13.83
CA MET A 1 22.38 3.90 -12.76
C MET A 1 21.83 5.15 -12.07
N ILE A 2 20.53 5.20 -11.76
CA ILE A 2 19.94 6.33 -11.02
C ILE A 2 20.45 6.26 -9.58
N ALA A 3 21.09 7.35 -9.11
CA ALA A 3 21.55 7.44 -7.73
C ALA A 3 20.36 7.47 -6.74
N ASP A 4 20.53 6.91 -5.56
CA ASP A 4 19.54 7.03 -4.49
C ASP A 4 19.46 8.49 -4.03
N ARG A 5 18.22 8.99 -3.92
CA ARG A 5 17.89 10.35 -3.43
C ARG A 5 16.85 10.23 -2.30
N PRO A 6 17.29 9.89 -1.08
CA PRO A 6 16.39 9.51 0.01
C PRO A 6 15.30 10.55 0.31
N ILE A 7 15.62 11.85 0.25
CA ILE A 7 14.66 12.93 0.50
C ILE A 7 13.50 12.91 -0.50
N ILE A 8 13.80 12.66 -1.79
CA ILE A 8 12.77 12.55 -2.82
C ILE A 8 11.92 11.30 -2.57
N GLY A 9 12.55 10.18 -2.19
CA GLY A 9 11.84 8.96 -1.81
C GLY A 9 10.91 9.17 -0.62
N ILE A 10 11.36 9.91 0.41
CA ILE A 10 10.55 10.25 1.58
C ILE A 10 9.35 11.13 1.18
N PHE A 11 9.54 12.13 0.32
CA PHE A 11 8.43 12.94 -0.16
C PHE A 11 7.32 12.09 -0.81
N PHE A 12 7.70 11.15 -1.67
CA PHE A 12 6.74 10.28 -2.31
C PHE A 12 6.11 9.28 -1.35
N ILE A 13 6.83 8.75 -0.36
CA ILE A 13 6.23 7.82 0.61
C ILE A 13 5.21 8.53 1.51
N VAL A 14 5.41 9.80 1.84
CA VAL A 14 4.41 10.61 2.55
C VAL A 14 3.15 10.78 1.69
N GLY A 15 3.30 11.02 0.39
CA GLY A 15 2.16 11.02 -0.55
C GLY A 15 1.40 9.70 -0.55
N PHE A 16 2.12 8.56 -0.55
CA PHE A 16 1.49 7.24 -0.39
C PHE A 16 0.69 7.16 0.91
N CYS A 17 1.27 7.54 2.04
CA CYS A 17 0.64 7.49 3.36
C CYS A 17 -0.62 8.35 3.48
N ILE A 18 -0.80 9.35 2.60
CA ILE A 18 -2.02 10.16 2.54
C ILE A 18 -3.05 9.52 1.62
N PHE A 19 -2.66 9.14 0.40
CA PHE A 19 -3.61 8.66 -0.60
C PHE A 19 -4.07 7.23 -0.37
N ALA A 20 -3.26 6.35 0.23
CA ALA A 20 -3.65 4.96 0.45
C ALA A 20 -4.85 4.84 1.41
N PRO A 21 -4.85 5.44 2.62
CA PRO A 21 -5.99 5.40 3.51
C PRO A 21 -7.25 6.06 2.93
N MET A 22 -7.11 7.09 2.08
CA MET A 22 -8.25 7.70 1.38
C MET A 22 -8.90 6.71 0.40
N GLY A 23 -8.09 5.94 -0.32
CA GLY A 23 -8.56 4.88 -1.21
C GLY A 23 -9.26 3.75 -0.45
N ASP A 24 -8.68 3.31 0.66
CA ASP A 24 -9.23 2.27 1.52
C ASP A 24 -10.54 2.71 2.20
N ALA A 25 -10.62 3.97 2.63
CA ALA A 25 -11.86 4.55 3.16
C ALA A 25 -12.97 4.59 2.09
N ALA A 26 -12.64 5.00 0.88
CA ALA A 26 -13.62 5.00 -0.22
C ALA A 26 -14.10 3.56 -0.53
N ALA A 27 -13.22 2.57 -0.52
CA ALA A 27 -13.56 1.17 -0.71
C ALA A 27 -14.41 0.64 0.45
N LYS A 28 -14.04 0.94 1.71
CA LYS A 28 -14.82 0.56 2.90
C LYS A 28 -16.24 1.08 2.80
N ALA A 29 -16.42 2.34 2.41
CA ALA A 29 -17.74 2.99 2.32
C ALA A 29 -18.71 2.33 1.32
N ILE A 30 -18.24 1.45 0.42
CA ILE A 30 -19.05 0.72 -0.56
C ILE A 30 -18.93 -0.79 -0.47
N SER A 31 -18.02 -1.31 0.36
CA SER A 31 -17.64 -2.73 0.37
C SER A 31 -18.78 -3.69 0.72
N LEU A 32 -19.78 -3.24 1.48
CA LEU A 32 -20.98 -4.05 1.81
C LEU A 32 -22.09 -3.94 0.75
N ALA A 33 -22.10 -2.85 -0.02
CA ALA A 33 -23.16 -2.56 -0.99
C ALA A 33 -22.76 -2.87 -2.45
N THR A 34 -21.48 -3.17 -2.68
CA THR A 34 -20.92 -3.35 -4.04
C THR A 34 -20.12 -4.65 -4.10
N PRO A 35 -20.36 -5.50 -5.14
CA PRO A 35 -19.55 -6.71 -5.33
C PRO A 35 -18.07 -6.39 -5.41
N MET A 36 -17.24 -7.23 -4.78
CA MET A 36 -15.79 -7.04 -4.70
C MET A 36 -15.14 -6.94 -6.08
N MET A 37 -15.60 -7.75 -7.04
CA MET A 37 -15.08 -7.72 -8.41
C MET A 37 -15.22 -6.34 -9.04
N MET A 38 -16.35 -5.64 -8.84
CA MET A 38 -16.53 -4.29 -9.37
C MET A 38 -15.56 -3.29 -8.76
N ILE A 39 -15.35 -3.35 -7.45
CA ILE A 39 -14.42 -2.44 -6.75
C ILE A 39 -13.00 -2.64 -7.31
N LEU A 40 -12.57 -3.89 -7.45
CA LEU A 40 -11.25 -4.23 -7.98
C LEU A 40 -11.10 -3.84 -9.45
N LEU A 41 -12.09 -4.14 -10.30
CA LEU A 41 -12.05 -3.78 -11.72
C LEU A 41 -11.95 -2.25 -11.90
N PHE A 42 -12.76 -1.46 -11.19
CA PHE A 42 -12.65 0.00 -11.22
C PHE A 42 -11.28 0.48 -10.77
N ARG A 43 -10.79 -0.04 -9.64
CA ARG A 43 -9.47 0.32 -9.13
C ARG A 43 -8.36 0.10 -10.15
N TYR A 44 -8.29 -1.11 -10.74
CA TYR A 44 -7.20 -1.46 -11.65
C TYR A 44 -7.38 -0.90 -13.06
N SER A 45 -8.63 -0.73 -13.54
CA SER A 45 -8.88 -0.05 -14.81
C SER A 45 -8.48 1.42 -14.75
N MET A 46 -8.75 2.11 -13.65
CA MET A 46 -8.27 3.49 -13.45
C MET A 46 -6.75 3.55 -13.26
N GLN A 47 -6.15 2.57 -12.59
CA GLN A 47 -4.70 2.44 -12.49
C GLN A 47 -4.02 2.25 -13.85
N PHE A 48 -4.71 1.64 -14.80
CA PHE A 48 -4.28 1.57 -16.20
C PHE A 48 -4.51 2.90 -16.93
N ALA A 49 -5.72 3.44 -16.86
CA ALA A 49 -6.17 4.54 -17.72
C ALA A 49 -5.58 5.91 -17.32
N LEU A 50 -5.53 6.23 -16.02
CA LEU A 50 -5.13 7.56 -15.54
C LEU A 50 -3.68 7.95 -15.90
N PRO A 51 -2.68 7.05 -15.92
CA PRO A 51 -1.33 7.43 -16.31
C PRO A 51 -1.09 7.50 -17.84
N ILE A 52 -2.02 7.02 -18.69
CA ILE A 52 -1.87 7.02 -20.15
C ILE A 52 -1.60 8.42 -20.72
N PRO A 53 -2.35 9.48 -20.33
CA PRO A 53 -2.07 10.83 -20.84
C PRO A 53 -0.66 11.29 -20.53
N ILE A 54 -0.10 10.93 -19.37
CA ILE A 54 1.28 11.27 -19.00
C ILE A 54 2.27 10.54 -19.91
N ILE A 55 2.05 9.27 -20.22
CA ILE A 55 2.90 8.49 -21.13
C ILE A 55 2.89 9.11 -22.52
N LEU A 56 1.71 9.45 -23.05
CA LEU A 56 1.56 10.05 -24.37
C LEU A 56 2.21 11.43 -24.44
N ALA A 57 2.03 12.27 -23.43
CA ALA A 57 2.60 13.62 -23.39
C ALA A 57 4.14 13.62 -23.21
N THR A 58 4.69 12.60 -22.54
CA THR A 58 6.13 12.53 -22.24
C THR A 58 6.90 11.62 -23.18
N GLY A 59 6.24 10.92 -24.10
CA GLY A 59 6.87 9.98 -25.06
C GLY A 59 7.56 8.78 -24.40
N LYS A 60 7.14 8.41 -23.17
CA LYS A 60 7.76 7.29 -22.44
C LYS A 60 7.50 5.96 -23.14
N GLN A 61 8.55 5.14 -23.22
CA GLN A 61 8.46 3.83 -23.85
C GLN A 61 7.92 2.78 -22.88
N ILE A 62 6.86 2.08 -23.29
CA ILE A 62 6.26 0.96 -22.53
C ILE A 62 7.05 -0.35 -22.74
N ALA A 63 7.93 -0.40 -23.76
CA ALA A 63 8.74 -1.58 -24.06
C ALA A 63 9.55 -2.01 -22.83
N MET A 64 9.57 -3.33 -22.55
CA MET A 64 10.23 -3.90 -21.39
C MET A 64 10.88 -5.23 -21.70
N SER A 65 11.85 -5.63 -20.86
CA SER A 65 12.47 -6.95 -20.94
C SER A 65 11.51 -8.05 -20.48
N LYS A 66 11.75 -9.30 -20.92
CA LYS A 66 10.98 -10.46 -20.45
C LYS A 66 11.08 -10.65 -18.94
N ARG A 67 12.21 -10.26 -18.33
CA ARG A 67 12.42 -10.28 -16.88
C ARG A 67 11.46 -9.31 -16.19
N VAL A 68 11.40 -8.06 -16.64
CA VAL A 68 10.49 -7.04 -16.10
C VAL A 68 9.04 -7.47 -16.23
N LEU A 69 8.62 -8.00 -17.38
CA LEU A 69 7.26 -8.48 -17.59
C LEU A 69 6.88 -9.60 -16.62
N ARG A 70 7.75 -10.60 -16.39
CA ARG A 70 7.49 -11.68 -15.43
C ARG A 70 7.31 -11.12 -14.02
N ILE A 71 8.16 -10.19 -13.60
CA ILE A 71 8.04 -9.53 -12.28
C ILE A 71 6.72 -8.76 -12.18
N ILE A 72 6.31 -8.04 -13.22
CA ILE A 72 5.02 -7.32 -13.25
C ILE A 72 3.84 -8.27 -13.10
N ILE A 73 3.83 -9.42 -13.78
CA ILE A 73 2.75 -10.41 -13.67
C ILE A 73 2.66 -10.94 -12.23
N VAL A 74 3.77 -11.39 -11.64
CA VAL A 74 3.80 -11.90 -10.26
C VAL A 74 3.37 -10.82 -9.28
N ARG A 75 3.90 -9.61 -9.45
CA ARG A 75 3.56 -8.44 -8.66
C ARG A 75 2.06 -8.12 -8.74
N SER A 76 1.44 -8.23 -9.93
CA SER A 76 0.01 -7.95 -10.13
C SER A 76 -0.87 -8.98 -9.41
N VAL A 77 -0.52 -10.27 -9.44
CA VAL A 77 -1.22 -11.31 -8.67
C VAL A 77 -1.15 -11.03 -7.17
N ILE A 78 0.04 -10.75 -6.66
CA ILE A 78 0.26 -10.42 -5.24
C ILE A 78 -0.53 -9.17 -4.84
N HIS A 79 -0.53 -8.14 -5.70
CA HIS A 79 -1.25 -6.89 -5.46
C HIS A 79 -2.77 -7.11 -5.42
N ILE A 80 -3.33 -7.87 -6.37
CA ILE A 80 -4.76 -8.23 -6.36
C ILE A 80 -5.10 -8.97 -5.07
N ALA A 81 -4.32 -9.98 -4.69
CA ALA A 81 -4.55 -10.76 -3.48
C ALA A 81 -4.49 -9.87 -2.22
N GLY A 82 -3.49 -8.98 -2.11
CA GLY A 82 -3.33 -8.07 -0.99
C GLY A 82 -4.48 -7.07 -0.87
N VAL A 83 -4.87 -6.42 -1.98
CA VAL A 83 -5.99 -5.47 -1.98
C VAL A 83 -7.32 -6.16 -1.67
N THR A 84 -7.55 -7.35 -2.24
CA THR A 84 -8.74 -8.14 -1.94
C THR A 84 -8.80 -8.50 -0.46
N ALA A 85 -7.71 -8.99 0.12
CA ALA A 85 -7.64 -9.32 1.54
C ALA A 85 -7.89 -8.10 2.44
N MET A 86 -7.34 -6.93 2.09
CA MET A 86 -7.59 -5.68 2.81
C MET A 86 -9.06 -5.27 2.72
N TYR A 87 -9.66 -5.28 1.54
CA TYR A 87 -11.06 -4.87 1.37
C TYR A 87 -12.04 -5.85 2.05
N VAL A 88 -11.70 -7.14 2.09
CA VAL A 88 -12.45 -8.10 2.91
C VAL A 88 -12.29 -7.79 4.40
N ALA A 89 -11.08 -7.51 4.88
CA ALA A 89 -10.85 -7.14 6.28
C ALA A 89 -11.66 -5.91 6.70
N LEU A 90 -11.75 -4.90 5.83
CA LEU A 90 -12.49 -3.65 6.07
C LEU A 90 -14.02 -3.84 6.20
N ARG A 91 -14.56 -5.01 5.81
CA ARG A 91 -15.97 -5.37 6.07
C ARG A 91 -16.20 -5.73 7.55
N TYR A 92 -15.16 -6.11 8.28
CA TYR A 92 -15.23 -6.60 9.65
C TYR A 92 -14.55 -5.68 10.66
N LEU A 93 -13.57 -4.89 10.22
CA LEU A 93 -12.71 -4.08 11.08
C LEU A 93 -12.90 -2.59 10.83
N PRO A 94 -12.75 -1.75 11.88
CA PRO A 94 -12.53 -0.33 11.71
C PRO A 94 -11.33 -0.05 10.80
N LEU A 95 -11.36 1.08 10.08
CA LEU A 95 -10.30 1.44 9.13
C LEU A 95 -8.93 1.54 9.82
N ALA A 96 -8.89 2.23 10.96
CA ALA A 96 -7.66 2.43 11.72
C ALA A 96 -7.08 1.10 12.23
N ASP A 97 -7.94 0.18 12.73
CA ASP A 97 -7.52 -1.12 13.26
C ASP A 97 -6.96 -2.02 12.15
N ALA A 98 -7.67 -2.11 11.00
CA ALA A 98 -7.23 -2.92 9.87
C ALA A 98 -5.86 -2.47 9.36
N LEU A 99 -5.68 -1.16 9.17
CA LEU A 99 -4.39 -0.61 8.76
C LEU A 99 -3.32 -0.81 9.84
N ALA A 100 -3.65 -0.56 11.11
CA ALA A 100 -2.70 -0.74 12.21
C ALA A 100 -2.20 -2.17 12.35
N ILE A 101 -3.06 -3.18 12.13
CA ILE A 101 -2.65 -4.59 12.10
C ILE A 101 -1.73 -4.85 10.90
N ALA A 102 -2.03 -4.29 9.72
CA ALA A 102 -1.18 -4.41 8.55
C ALA A 102 0.20 -3.75 8.74
N PHE A 103 0.34 -2.84 9.71
CA PHE A 103 1.61 -2.14 9.98
C PHE A 103 2.74 -3.01 10.57
N VAL A 104 2.56 -4.32 10.64
CA VAL A 104 3.69 -5.25 10.74
C VAL A 104 4.55 -5.27 9.45
N TYR A 105 4.01 -4.80 8.31
CA TYR A 105 4.70 -4.87 7.03
C TYR A 105 6.01 -4.06 6.92
N PRO A 106 6.20 -2.89 7.54
CA PRO A 106 7.49 -2.20 7.49
C PRO A 106 8.60 -3.02 8.12
N PHE A 107 8.30 -3.78 9.19
CA PHE A 107 9.24 -4.71 9.79
C PHE A 107 9.57 -5.87 8.83
N ILE A 108 8.55 -6.48 8.24
CA ILE A 108 8.72 -7.55 7.24
C ILE A 108 9.55 -7.03 6.05
N MET A 109 9.25 -5.83 5.55
CA MET A 109 9.95 -5.20 4.44
C MET A 109 11.44 -4.95 4.77
N LEU A 110 11.75 -4.52 5.98
CA LEU A 110 13.12 -4.32 6.45
C LEU A 110 13.91 -5.62 6.45
N VAL A 111 13.34 -6.70 7.02
CA VAL A 111 13.95 -8.02 7.07
C VAL A 111 14.15 -8.58 5.66
N MET A 112 13.12 -8.49 4.82
CA MET A 112 13.21 -8.97 3.43
C MET A 112 14.21 -8.17 2.58
N GLY A 113 14.29 -6.85 2.77
CA GLY A 113 15.27 -5.98 2.10
C GLY A 113 16.71 -6.41 2.44
N TRP A 114 16.96 -6.69 3.71
CA TRP A 114 18.24 -7.22 4.15
C TRP A 114 18.54 -8.61 3.58
N MET A 115 17.60 -9.54 3.66
CA MET A 115 17.80 -10.94 3.22
C MET A 115 17.93 -11.10 1.70
N PHE A 116 17.11 -10.39 0.92
CA PHE A 116 16.97 -10.65 -0.51
C PHE A 116 17.62 -9.58 -1.40
N LEU A 117 17.78 -8.34 -0.89
CA LEU A 117 18.37 -7.24 -1.67
C LEU A 117 19.77 -6.85 -1.16
N GLY A 118 20.24 -7.44 -0.04
CA GLY A 118 21.51 -7.08 0.56
C GLY A 118 21.54 -5.64 1.08
N GLU A 119 20.39 -5.05 1.41
CA GLU A 119 20.31 -3.69 1.94
C GLU A 119 20.95 -3.62 3.33
N GLN A 120 21.78 -2.58 3.57
CA GLN A 120 22.37 -2.38 4.88
C GLN A 120 21.30 -1.87 5.85
N VAL A 121 21.08 -2.63 6.91
CA VAL A 121 20.12 -2.32 7.96
C VAL A 121 20.84 -1.92 9.23
N GLY A 122 20.87 -0.62 9.52
CA GLY A 122 21.45 -0.10 10.76
C GLY A 122 20.57 -0.39 11.97
N ILE A 123 21.20 -0.55 13.14
CA ILE A 123 20.51 -0.86 14.40
C ILE A 123 19.36 0.12 14.70
N ARG A 124 19.52 1.39 14.35
CA ARG A 124 18.46 2.42 14.56
C ARG A 124 17.18 2.11 13.81
N ARG A 125 17.28 1.60 12.56
CA ARG A 125 16.14 1.20 11.73
C ARG A 125 15.43 -0.01 12.31
N ILE A 126 16.20 -1.00 12.76
CA ILE A 126 15.69 -2.19 13.45
C ILE A 126 14.93 -1.78 14.71
N THR A 127 15.53 -0.93 15.54
CA THR A 127 14.90 -0.48 16.80
C THR A 127 13.61 0.29 16.53
N ALA A 128 13.60 1.23 15.57
CA ALA A 128 12.40 1.98 15.23
C ALA A 128 11.27 1.05 14.72
N CYS A 129 11.59 0.10 13.86
CA CYS A 129 10.61 -0.89 13.38
C CYS A 129 10.14 -1.83 14.50
N ALA A 130 11.01 -2.25 15.42
CA ALA A 130 10.62 -3.08 16.56
C ALA A 130 9.69 -2.35 17.53
N ILE A 131 9.94 -1.05 17.80
CA ILE A 131 9.06 -0.21 18.61
C ILE A 131 7.70 -0.03 17.91
N GLY A 132 7.69 0.28 16.61
CA GLY A 132 6.46 0.40 15.83
C GLY A 132 5.67 -0.90 15.81
N PHE A 133 6.34 -2.05 15.65
CA PHE A 133 5.72 -3.37 15.74
C PHE A 133 5.11 -3.65 17.12
N ALA A 134 5.79 -3.30 18.20
CA ALA A 134 5.23 -3.42 19.55
C ALA A 134 3.96 -2.56 19.70
N GLY A 135 3.94 -1.34 19.16
CA GLY A 135 2.72 -0.52 19.08
C GLY A 135 1.60 -1.22 18.31
N THR A 136 1.91 -1.84 17.18
CA THR A 136 0.94 -2.62 16.38
C THR A 136 0.35 -3.79 17.16
N LEU A 137 1.14 -4.52 17.95
CA LEU A 137 0.62 -5.63 18.79
C LEU A 137 -0.41 -5.16 19.81
N MET A 138 -0.28 -3.95 20.34
CA MET A 138 -1.27 -3.36 21.25
C MET A 138 -2.62 -3.09 20.56
N ILE A 139 -2.65 -2.98 19.24
CA ILE A 139 -3.86 -2.76 18.45
C ILE A 139 -4.49 -4.08 18.01
N ILE A 140 -3.66 -5.08 17.68
CA ILE A 140 -4.15 -6.42 17.24
C ILE A 140 -4.99 -7.11 18.30
N GLN A 141 -4.57 -7.06 19.57
CA GLN A 141 -5.19 -7.83 20.63
C GLN A 141 -6.70 -7.56 20.79
N PRO A 142 -7.18 -6.32 20.93
CA PRO A 142 -8.61 -6.05 21.05
C PRO A 142 -9.39 -6.39 19.77
N SER A 143 -8.80 -6.19 18.60
CA SER A 143 -9.46 -6.47 17.32
C SER A 143 -9.67 -7.98 17.12
N PHE A 144 -8.69 -8.81 17.46
CA PHE A 144 -8.85 -10.27 17.41
C PHE A 144 -9.90 -10.78 18.37
N ALA A 145 -9.97 -10.23 19.58
CA ALA A 145 -11.01 -10.59 20.57
C ALA A 145 -12.43 -10.21 20.07
N ALA A 146 -12.55 -9.13 19.30
CA ALA A 146 -13.84 -8.65 18.79
C ALA A 146 -14.35 -9.43 17.57
N VAL A 147 -13.48 -9.74 16.58
CA VAL A 147 -13.92 -10.29 15.27
C VAL A 147 -13.32 -11.65 14.92
N GLY A 148 -12.38 -12.17 15.71
CA GLY A 148 -11.74 -13.46 15.49
C GLY A 148 -10.85 -13.52 14.24
N ALA A 149 -10.94 -14.62 13.48
CA ALA A 149 -10.07 -14.92 12.33
C ALA A 149 -9.97 -13.80 11.25
N PRO A 150 -11.01 -13.02 10.93
CA PRO A 150 -10.89 -11.88 10.01
C PRO A 150 -9.82 -10.85 10.41
N ALA A 151 -9.48 -10.72 11.70
CA ALA A 151 -8.40 -9.85 12.17
C ALA A 151 -6.99 -10.29 11.69
N LEU A 152 -6.84 -11.52 11.19
CA LEU A 152 -5.59 -12.02 10.61
C LEU A 152 -5.41 -11.63 9.13
N LEU A 153 -6.47 -11.21 8.44
CA LEU A 153 -6.37 -10.80 7.03
C LEU A 153 -5.38 -9.64 6.84
N PRO A 154 -5.36 -8.59 7.66
CA PRO A 154 -4.36 -7.52 7.52
C PRO A 154 -2.91 -8.01 7.75
N VAL A 155 -2.69 -9.08 8.52
CA VAL A 155 -1.36 -9.68 8.66
C VAL A 155 -0.92 -10.33 7.34
N LEU A 156 -1.84 -11.02 6.66
CA LEU A 156 -1.60 -11.53 5.30
C LEU A 156 -1.31 -10.38 4.32
N VAL A 157 -2.08 -9.29 4.40
CA VAL A 157 -1.84 -8.06 3.61
C VAL A 157 -0.44 -7.53 3.84
N ALA A 158 0.02 -7.48 5.09
CA ALA A 158 1.37 -7.02 5.44
C ALA A 158 2.46 -7.83 4.72
N PHE A 159 2.33 -9.15 4.68
CA PHE A 159 3.28 -10.02 4.00
C PHE A 159 3.24 -9.84 2.48
N LEU A 160 2.04 -9.80 1.90
CA LEU A 160 1.85 -9.60 0.46
C LEU A 160 2.38 -8.22 0.02
N PHE A 161 2.13 -7.19 0.82
CA PHE A 161 2.56 -5.83 0.52
C PHE A 161 4.08 -5.67 0.65
N ALA A 162 4.71 -6.24 1.67
CA ALA A 162 6.17 -6.28 1.78
C ALA A 162 6.81 -6.97 0.56
N THR A 163 6.23 -8.10 0.13
CA THR A 163 6.68 -8.81 -1.08
C THR A 163 6.48 -7.96 -2.35
N LEU A 164 5.35 -7.25 -2.47
CA LEU A 164 5.06 -6.32 -3.56
C LEU A 164 6.12 -5.21 -3.66
N VAL A 165 6.47 -4.59 -2.54
CA VAL A 165 7.48 -3.53 -2.48
C VAL A 165 8.86 -4.08 -2.86
N LEU A 166 9.23 -5.26 -2.36
CA LEU A 166 10.47 -5.93 -2.69
C LEU A 166 10.60 -6.21 -4.20
N LEU A 167 9.56 -6.77 -4.82
CA LEU A 167 9.53 -7.02 -6.28
C LEU A 167 9.59 -5.69 -7.06
N THR A 168 8.90 -4.67 -6.59
CA THR A 168 8.95 -3.34 -7.20
C THR A 168 10.35 -2.76 -7.15
N ARG A 169 11.05 -2.88 -6.02
CA ARG A 169 12.43 -2.39 -5.84
C ARG A 169 13.40 -3.02 -6.83
N GLN A 170 13.23 -4.31 -7.16
CA GLN A 170 14.11 -5.01 -8.10
C GLN A 170 14.11 -4.41 -9.52
N ILE A 171 13.00 -3.77 -9.93
CA ILE A 171 12.85 -3.20 -11.27
C ILE A 171 12.70 -1.67 -11.27
N ALA A 172 12.64 -1.04 -10.09
CA ALA A 172 12.34 0.38 -9.94
C ALA A 172 13.37 1.30 -10.62
N LYS A 173 14.63 0.89 -10.70
CA LYS A 173 15.70 1.65 -11.38
C LYS A 173 15.79 1.35 -12.88
N GLU A 174 15.26 0.22 -13.31
CA GLU A 174 15.29 -0.27 -14.69
C GLU A 174 14.08 0.22 -15.50
N TYR A 175 12.90 0.29 -14.88
CA TYR A 175 11.63 0.59 -15.54
C TYR A 175 10.97 1.86 -14.99
N ASP A 176 10.36 2.66 -15.87
CA ASP A 176 9.74 3.93 -15.44
C ASP A 176 8.52 3.70 -14.54
N PRO A 177 8.36 4.44 -13.42
CA PRO A 177 7.26 4.26 -12.48
C PRO A 177 5.87 4.46 -13.09
N VAL A 178 5.71 5.39 -14.06
CA VAL A 178 4.41 5.64 -14.72
C VAL A 178 4.08 4.48 -15.66
N CYS A 179 5.07 4.00 -16.43
CA CYS A 179 4.89 2.82 -17.28
C CYS A 179 4.62 1.56 -16.43
N LEU A 180 5.34 1.40 -15.31
CA LEU A 180 5.12 0.30 -14.37
C LEU A 180 3.69 0.31 -13.82
N GLN A 181 3.17 1.49 -13.44
CA GLN A 181 1.82 1.67 -12.94
C GLN A 181 0.78 1.26 -13.98
N THR A 182 0.93 1.77 -15.21
CA THR A 182 0.02 1.50 -16.33
C THR A 182 -0.01 0.01 -16.69
N VAL A 183 1.16 -0.60 -16.91
CA VAL A 183 1.24 -2.02 -17.29
C VAL A 183 0.74 -2.92 -16.16
N SER A 184 1.04 -2.60 -14.89
CA SER A 184 0.50 -3.36 -13.76
C SER A 184 -1.03 -3.23 -13.68
N GLY A 185 -1.59 -2.05 -13.93
CA GLY A 185 -3.04 -1.81 -13.99
C GLY A 185 -3.69 -2.65 -15.09
N LEU A 186 -3.13 -2.63 -16.30
CA LEU A 186 -3.60 -3.44 -17.42
C LEU A 186 -3.54 -4.94 -17.10
N THR A 187 -2.38 -5.41 -16.61
CA THR A 187 -2.20 -6.82 -16.25
C THR A 187 -3.20 -7.26 -15.19
N SER A 188 -3.40 -6.46 -14.15
CA SER A 188 -4.37 -6.75 -13.09
C SER A 188 -5.80 -6.76 -13.61
N THR A 189 -6.17 -5.81 -14.48
CA THR A 189 -7.50 -5.78 -15.09
C THR A 189 -7.76 -7.04 -15.95
N VAL A 190 -6.78 -7.44 -16.77
CA VAL A 190 -6.88 -8.65 -17.60
C VAL A 190 -7.00 -9.91 -16.74
N LEU A 191 -6.20 -10.03 -15.68
CA LEU A 191 -6.27 -11.16 -14.74
C LEU A 191 -7.63 -11.23 -14.03
N LEU A 192 -8.17 -10.10 -13.60
CA LEU A 192 -9.50 -10.04 -12.97
C LEU A 192 -10.61 -10.39 -13.96
N MET A 193 -10.55 -9.90 -15.20
CA MET A 193 -11.51 -10.25 -16.24
C MET A 193 -11.46 -11.73 -16.59
N ALA A 194 -10.26 -12.32 -16.66
CA ALA A 194 -10.10 -13.74 -16.87
C ALA A 194 -10.67 -14.55 -15.69
N ALA A 195 -10.39 -14.16 -14.45
CA ALA A 195 -10.96 -14.78 -13.26
C ALA A 195 -12.50 -14.65 -13.26
N TRP A 196 -13.02 -13.48 -13.59
CA TRP A 196 -14.46 -13.25 -13.70
C TRP A 196 -15.09 -14.17 -14.74
N ALA A 197 -14.53 -14.28 -15.93
CA ALA A 197 -15.05 -15.14 -17.00
C ALA A 197 -15.08 -16.63 -16.62
N VAL A 198 -14.10 -17.11 -15.83
CA VAL A 198 -14.04 -18.50 -15.35
C VAL A 198 -15.05 -18.74 -14.21
N PHE A 199 -15.16 -17.82 -13.26
CA PHE A 199 -15.90 -18.04 -12.01
C PHE A 199 -17.30 -17.42 -11.99
N TYR A 200 -17.68 -16.63 -12.99
CA TYR A 200 -19.00 -15.98 -13.06
C TYR A 200 -20.16 -16.97 -12.97
N SER A 201 -20.05 -18.13 -13.62
CA SER A 201 -21.09 -19.15 -13.66
C SER A 201 -21.36 -19.84 -12.31
N PHE A 202 -20.44 -19.69 -11.33
CA PHE A 202 -20.61 -20.25 -9.99
C PHE A 202 -21.58 -19.43 -9.11
N GLY A 203 -22.03 -18.25 -9.56
CA GLY A 203 -23.07 -17.47 -8.89
C GLY A 203 -22.64 -16.76 -7.59
N PHE A 204 -21.34 -16.66 -7.32
CA PHE A 204 -20.85 -15.92 -6.14
C PHE A 204 -21.24 -14.44 -6.21
N ALA A 205 -21.85 -13.92 -5.13
CA ALA A 205 -22.32 -12.55 -5.08
C ALA A 205 -21.21 -11.50 -5.30
N ASP A 206 -20.01 -11.74 -4.78
CA ASP A 206 -18.85 -10.86 -4.94
C ASP A 206 -18.26 -10.83 -6.35
N LEU A 207 -18.67 -11.76 -7.24
CA LEU A 207 -18.26 -11.79 -8.66
C LEU A 207 -19.29 -11.16 -9.61
N GLN A 208 -20.42 -10.68 -9.09
CA GLN A 208 -21.45 -10.07 -9.93
C GLN A 208 -21.04 -8.67 -10.40
N ILE A 209 -21.49 -8.28 -11.59
CA ILE A 209 -21.42 -6.91 -12.09
C ILE A 209 -22.85 -6.40 -12.12
N VAL A 210 -23.13 -5.40 -11.28
CA VAL A 210 -24.46 -4.85 -11.09
C VAL A 210 -24.49 -3.37 -11.46
N PRO A 211 -25.64 -2.85 -11.97
CA PRO A 211 -25.83 -1.43 -12.17
C PRO A 211 -25.69 -0.67 -10.83
N VAL A 212 -24.98 0.45 -10.83
CA VAL A 212 -24.76 1.26 -9.62
C VAL A 212 -25.24 2.68 -9.83
N GLY A 213 -25.78 3.28 -8.78
CA GLY A 213 -26.18 4.70 -8.79
C GLY A 213 -24.95 5.64 -8.74
N GLY A 214 -25.19 6.92 -9.08
CA GLY A 214 -24.12 7.92 -9.19
C GLY A 214 -23.24 8.09 -7.95
N ASN A 215 -23.80 7.95 -6.75
CA ASN A 215 -23.04 8.03 -5.49
C ASN A 215 -22.03 6.88 -5.36
N ILE A 216 -22.42 5.64 -5.70
CA ILE A 216 -21.52 4.48 -5.68
C ILE A 216 -20.46 4.63 -6.79
N LEU A 217 -20.87 5.08 -7.98
CA LEU A 217 -19.95 5.33 -9.09
C LEU A 217 -18.87 6.36 -8.71
N MET A 218 -19.26 7.45 -8.05
CA MET A 218 -18.31 8.45 -7.55
C MET A 218 -17.31 7.83 -6.59
N LYS A 219 -17.76 7.02 -5.63
CA LYS A 219 -16.86 6.34 -4.67
C LYS A 219 -15.94 5.33 -5.36
N LEU A 220 -16.44 4.59 -6.38
CA LEU A 220 -15.61 3.72 -7.22
C LEU A 220 -14.51 4.51 -7.94
N CYS A 221 -14.84 5.69 -8.47
CA CYS A 221 -13.86 6.59 -9.07
C CYS A 221 -12.81 7.06 -8.03
N LEU A 222 -13.22 7.39 -6.81
CA LEU A 222 -12.29 7.75 -5.72
C LEU A 222 -11.36 6.59 -5.34
N VAL A 223 -11.88 5.35 -5.26
CA VAL A 223 -11.06 4.14 -5.04
C VAL A 223 -9.99 4.01 -6.12
N GLY A 224 -10.36 4.16 -7.38
CA GLY A 224 -9.43 4.07 -8.50
C GLY A 224 -8.43 5.23 -8.53
N LEU A 225 -8.87 6.46 -8.30
CA LEU A 225 -8.02 7.65 -8.27
C LEU A 225 -6.98 7.58 -7.15
N PHE A 226 -7.43 7.42 -5.91
CA PHE A 226 -6.51 7.37 -4.77
C PHE A 226 -5.64 6.11 -4.78
N GLY A 227 -6.17 4.97 -5.24
CA GLY A 227 -5.39 3.77 -5.49
C GLY A 227 -4.30 3.97 -6.54
N THR A 228 -4.56 4.72 -7.60
CA THR A 228 -3.55 5.04 -8.63
C THR A 228 -2.50 5.99 -8.08
N LEU A 229 -2.91 7.07 -7.41
CA LEU A 229 -1.99 8.07 -6.85
C LEU A 229 -1.09 7.46 -5.78
N SER A 230 -1.66 6.67 -4.85
CA SER A 230 -0.88 6.03 -3.78
C SER A 230 0.20 5.11 -4.35
N HIS A 231 -0.16 4.18 -5.24
CA HIS A 231 0.82 3.25 -5.81
C HIS A 231 1.81 3.92 -6.76
N LEU A 232 1.43 5.01 -7.43
CA LEU A 232 2.39 5.81 -8.20
C LEU A 232 3.41 6.46 -7.28
N CYS A 233 2.98 7.04 -6.17
CA CYS A 233 3.86 7.56 -5.13
C CYS A 233 4.78 6.45 -4.58
N MET A 234 4.26 5.27 -4.26
CA MET A 234 5.07 4.14 -3.81
C MET A 234 6.12 3.73 -4.84
N ASN A 235 5.76 3.63 -6.13
CA ASN A 235 6.68 3.27 -7.20
C ASN A 235 7.83 4.29 -7.33
N TYR A 236 7.55 5.58 -7.19
CA TYR A 236 8.59 6.62 -7.13
C TYR A 236 9.42 6.55 -5.85
N ALA A 237 8.79 6.33 -4.69
CA ALA A 237 9.49 6.22 -3.41
C ALA A 237 10.57 5.13 -3.47
N VAL A 238 10.20 3.91 -3.88
CA VAL A 238 11.13 2.78 -3.97
C VAL A 238 12.17 2.91 -5.09
N ARG A 239 11.93 3.80 -6.08
CA ARG A 239 12.92 4.14 -7.10
C ARG A 239 14.04 5.00 -6.53
N PHE A 240 13.73 5.93 -5.62
CA PHE A 240 14.66 6.94 -5.13
C PHE A 240 15.27 6.60 -3.77
N ALA A 241 14.65 5.71 -2.99
CA ALA A 241 15.15 5.34 -1.67
C ALA A 241 15.10 3.82 -1.42
N PRO A 242 16.05 3.27 -0.64
CA PRO A 242 16.01 1.88 -0.23
C PRO A 242 14.84 1.61 0.72
N SER A 243 14.36 0.35 0.72
CA SER A 243 13.25 -0.10 1.57
C SER A 243 13.51 0.17 3.05
N ALA A 244 14.75 0.03 3.48
CA ALA A 244 15.17 0.27 4.86
C ALA A 244 15.00 1.75 5.30
N THR A 245 15.04 2.71 4.37
CA THR A 245 14.76 4.14 4.66
C THR A 245 13.25 4.41 4.65
N LEU A 246 12.51 3.76 3.75
CA LEU A 246 11.08 3.99 3.59
C LEU A 246 10.24 3.35 4.70
N ALA A 247 10.65 2.16 5.21
CA ALA A 247 9.89 1.39 6.17
C ALA A 247 9.41 2.20 7.40
N PRO A 248 10.28 2.92 8.13
CA PRO A 248 9.83 3.68 9.30
C PRO A 248 8.95 4.89 8.95
N MET A 249 9.08 5.44 7.74
CA MET A 249 8.28 6.60 7.31
C MET A 249 6.81 6.25 7.11
N GLN A 250 6.52 5.00 6.82
CA GLN A 250 5.17 4.53 6.55
C GLN A 250 4.26 4.59 7.78
N TYR A 251 4.80 4.60 9.00
CA TYR A 251 3.98 4.79 10.21
C TYR A 251 3.21 6.12 10.24
N ILE A 252 3.57 7.10 9.38
CA ILE A 252 2.80 8.34 9.16
C ILE A 252 1.39 8.05 8.63
N GLU A 253 1.18 6.92 7.98
CA GLU A 253 -0.13 6.50 7.46
C GLU A 253 -1.16 6.30 8.59
N LEU A 254 -0.75 5.84 9.77
CA LEU A 254 -1.64 5.56 10.90
C LEU A 254 -2.44 6.77 11.39
N PRO A 255 -1.83 7.95 11.68
CA PRO A 255 -2.61 9.13 12.06
C PRO A 255 -3.55 9.60 10.95
N VAL A 256 -3.17 9.44 9.68
CA VAL A 256 -4.05 9.77 8.55
C VAL A 256 -5.25 8.83 8.53
N ALA A 257 -5.02 7.53 8.65
CA ALA A 257 -6.09 6.52 8.71
C ALA A 257 -7.03 6.73 9.91
N THR A 258 -6.47 7.02 11.09
CA THR A 258 -7.24 7.30 12.31
C THR A 258 -8.11 8.55 12.13
N THR A 259 -7.55 9.61 11.54
CA THR A 259 -8.30 10.85 11.27
C THR A 259 -9.45 10.59 10.30
N ILE A 260 -9.19 9.85 9.23
CA ILE A 260 -10.24 9.47 8.25
C ILE A 260 -11.28 8.56 8.90
N GLY A 261 -10.87 7.58 9.70
CA GLY A 261 -11.77 6.69 10.45
C GLY A 261 -12.73 7.47 11.33
N LEU A 262 -12.20 8.45 12.07
CA LEU A 262 -13.01 9.33 12.91
C LEU A 262 -13.95 10.23 12.09
N VAL A 263 -13.43 10.92 11.08
CA VAL A 263 -14.21 11.96 10.36
C VAL A 263 -15.26 11.34 9.43
N VAL A 264 -14.96 10.19 8.80
CA VAL A 264 -15.81 9.60 7.76
C VAL A 264 -16.74 8.51 8.31
N PHE A 265 -16.29 7.77 9.34
CA PHE A 265 -17.00 6.60 9.85
C PHE A 265 -17.40 6.71 11.32
N ASP A 266 -17.03 7.81 12.00
CA ASP A 266 -17.22 7.99 13.45
C ASP A 266 -16.57 6.86 14.28
N GLU A 267 -15.46 6.31 13.76
CA GLU A 267 -14.71 5.21 14.37
C GLU A 267 -13.57 5.76 15.21
N LEU A 268 -13.70 5.68 16.54
CA LEU A 268 -12.63 6.03 17.49
C LEU A 268 -11.86 4.77 17.89
N PRO A 269 -10.53 4.78 17.80
CA PRO A 269 -9.72 3.71 18.35
C PRO A 269 -9.90 3.66 19.88
N ASN A 270 -9.91 2.45 20.46
CA ASN A 270 -9.93 2.29 21.91
C ASN A 270 -8.62 2.82 22.54
N MET A 271 -8.59 2.94 23.87
CA MET A 271 -7.43 3.52 24.58
C MET A 271 -6.12 2.76 24.29
N LEU A 272 -6.17 1.43 24.22
CA LEU A 272 -4.99 0.60 23.94
C LEU A 272 -4.50 0.81 22.50
N ALA A 273 -5.43 0.87 21.54
CA ALA A 273 -5.09 1.19 20.14
C ALA A 273 -4.51 2.60 20.00
N THR A 274 -5.07 3.60 20.71
CA THR A 274 -4.55 4.98 20.71
C THR A 274 -3.11 5.05 21.23
N ILE A 275 -2.78 4.33 22.30
CA ILE A 275 -1.41 4.23 22.80
C ILE A 275 -0.51 3.55 21.76
N GLY A 276 -0.95 2.43 21.17
CA GLY A 276 -0.21 1.72 20.14
C GLY A 276 0.08 2.59 18.91
N ILE A 277 -0.92 3.33 18.42
CA ILE A 277 -0.76 4.30 17.33
C ILE A 277 0.27 5.36 17.69
N SER A 278 0.18 5.93 18.89
CA SER A 278 1.11 6.97 19.36
C SER A 278 2.56 6.47 19.42
N ILE A 279 2.76 5.24 19.89
CA ILE A 279 4.10 4.59 19.91
C ILE A 279 4.62 4.40 18.48
N SER A 280 3.80 3.87 17.57
CA SER A 280 4.18 3.61 16.18
C SER A 280 4.54 4.89 15.44
N VAL A 281 3.72 5.94 15.60
CA VAL A 281 3.98 7.29 15.03
C VAL A 281 5.26 7.88 15.60
N GLY A 282 5.45 7.79 16.93
CA GLY A 282 6.66 8.27 17.59
C GLY A 282 7.91 7.60 17.07
N ALA A 283 7.89 6.29 16.84
CA ALA A 283 8.99 5.54 16.24
C ALA A 283 9.31 6.01 14.80
N GLY A 284 8.27 6.24 13.98
CA GLY A 284 8.44 6.74 12.61
C GLY A 284 9.05 8.14 12.57
N LEU A 285 8.53 9.07 13.39
CA LEU A 285 9.05 10.44 13.48
C LEU A 285 10.48 10.50 14.02
N ALA A 286 10.80 9.71 15.04
CA ALA A 286 12.17 9.60 15.54
C ALA A 286 13.13 9.14 14.44
N MET A 287 12.73 8.17 13.63
CA MET A 287 13.55 7.69 12.53
C MET A 287 13.77 8.77 11.47
N LEU A 288 12.71 9.53 11.09
CA LEU A 288 12.82 10.66 10.17
C LEU A 288 13.85 11.68 10.65
N PHE A 289 13.83 12.01 11.92
CA PHE A 289 14.77 12.95 12.52
C PHE A 289 16.22 12.43 12.48
N PHE A 290 16.44 11.14 12.74
CA PHE A 290 17.78 10.54 12.66
C PHE A 290 18.33 10.48 11.23
N GLU A 291 17.49 10.13 10.23
CA GLU A 291 17.89 10.12 8.83
C GLU A 291 18.23 11.53 8.33
N HIS A 292 17.42 12.53 8.70
CA HIS A 292 17.68 13.94 8.34
C HIS A 292 19.01 14.43 8.91
N ARG A 293 19.29 14.15 10.20
CA ARG A 293 20.57 14.50 10.81
C ARG A 293 21.75 13.75 10.19
N ALA A 294 21.58 12.50 9.80
CA ALA A 294 22.65 11.75 9.14
C ALA A 294 22.99 12.34 7.77
N ALA A 295 21.96 12.72 6.97
CA ALA A 295 22.15 13.38 5.68
C ALA A 295 22.89 14.73 5.81
N GLN A 296 22.53 15.55 6.79
CA GLN A 296 23.20 16.85 7.03
C GLN A 296 24.69 16.68 7.40
N ARG A 297 25.04 15.64 8.17
CA ARG A 297 26.45 15.35 8.53
C ARG A 297 27.28 14.92 7.34
N GLN A 298 26.70 14.20 6.38
CA GLN A 298 27.40 13.80 5.15
C GLN A 298 27.67 15.01 4.25
N THR A 299 26.68 15.91 4.09
CA THR A 299 26.86 17.15 3.31
C THR A 299 27.85 18.14 3.94
N ALA A 300 28.03 18.11 5.26
CA ALA A 300 29.00 18.96 5.96
C ALA A 300 30.43 18.40 5.97
N ALA A 301 30.62 17.14 5.56
CA ALA A 301 31.92 16.45 5.50
C ALA A 301 32.49 16.38 4.07
N GLU A 302 31.71 16.75 3.04
CA GLU A 302 32.11 17.01 1.65
C GLU A 302 32.46 18.47 1.42
#